data_383822514a25f59c04bc4762a44c79a3
#
_entry.id   383822514a25f59c04bc4762a44c79a3
#
_cell.length_a   1.000
_cell.length_b   1.000
_cell.length_c   1.000
_cell.angle_alpha   90.00
_cell.angle_beta   90.00
_cell.angle_gamma   90.00
#
_symmetry.space_group_name_H-M   'P 1'
#
loop_
_entity.id
_entity.type
_entity.pdbx_description
1 polymer ?
#
loop_
_entity_poly.entity_id
_entity_poly.type
_entity_poly.pdbx_seq_one_letter_code
_entity_poly.pdbx_strand_id
1 'polypeptide(L)'
;MAHNSFYNEILTEHNIRPEHKHDLPDANIVLEGVNPSCGDDIWLKLKVENGVVEDGAFVGDGCAISQASADIMLDMIVGRTKDEALHCADLFLKMIQGSATPEEIDELEEAGALQDVAHMPARVKCAVLGWHTLQESLKQAK
;
A
#
# COMPACT_ATOMS: atom_id res chain seq x y z
N MET A 1 -17.53 17.26 -7.34
CA MET A 1 -16.47 16.77 -8.20
C MET A 1 -16.32 15.27 -8.02
N ALA A 2 -16.42 14.53 -9.11
CA ALA A 2 -16.44 13.08 -9.03
C ALA A 2 -15.18 12.50 -8.37
N HIS A 3 -14.01 13.01 -8.74
CA HIS A 3 -12.75 12.50 -8.18
C HIS A 3 -12.63 12.80 -6.68
N ASN A 4 -13.16 13.93 -6.21
CA ASN A 4 -13.14 14.25 -4.77
C ASN A 4 -14.04 13.31 -3.99
N SER A 5 -15.20 13.00 -4.53
CA SER A 5 -16.14 12.08 -3.89
C SER A 5 -15.51 10.69 -3.76
N PHE A 6 -14.95 10.20 -4.87
CA PHE A 6 -14.30 8.90 -4.91
C PHE A 6 -13.14 8.84 -3.92
N TYR A 7 -12.29 9.86 -3.94
CA TYR A 7 -11.17 9.98 -3.04
C TYR A 7 -11.64 9.91 -1.58
N ASN A 8 -12.67 10.68 -1.24
CA ASN A 8 -13.17 10.73 0.13
C ASN A 8 -13.79 9.41 0.57
N GLU A 9 -14.55 8.76 -0.30
CA GLU A 9 -15.24 7.52 0.06
C GLU A 9 -14.28 6.39 0.36
N ILE A 10 -13.38 6.11 -0.55
CA ILE A 10 -12.46 4.97 -0.40
C ILE A 10 -11.40 5.24 0.65
N LEU A 11 -10.75 6.39 0.60
CA LEU A 11 -9.70 6.70 1.54
C LEU A 11 -10.25 6.88 2.96
N THR A 12 -11.41 7.48 3.09
CA THR A 12 -12.04 7.65 4.39
C THR A 12 -12.38 6.31 5.01
N GLU A 13 -12.92 5.38 4.25
CA GLU A 13 -13.25 4.06 4.73
C GLU A 13 -12.01 3.36 5.29
N HIS A 14 -10.91 3.39 4.54
CA HIS A 14 -9.67 2.74 4.98
C HIS A 14 -9.01 3.48 6.15
N ASN A 15 -9.32 4.73 6.38
CA ASN A 15 -8.83 5.47 7.55
C ASN A 15 -9.66 5.23 8.79
N ILE A 16 -10.97 5.14 8.65
CA ILE A 16 -11.87 4.96 9.78
C ILE A 16 -11.88 3.51 10.25
N ARG A 17 -11.84 2.57 9.31
CA ARG A 17 -11.92 1.14 9.59
C ARG A 17 -10.83 0.36 8.89
N PRO A 18 -9.56 0.64 9.21
CA PRO A 18 -8.46 -0.11 8.57
C PRO A 18 -8.47 -1.55 9.08
N GLU A 19 -8.61 -2.48 8.15
CA GLU A 19 -8.66 -3.90 8.49
C GLU A 19 -7.30 -4.45 8.87
N HIS A 20 -6.23 -3.83 8.36
CA HIS A 20 -4.88 -4.36 8.51
C HIS A 20 -4.00 -3.54 9.44
N LYS A 21 -4.57 -2.54 10.12
CA LYS A 21 -3.80 -1.74 11.07
C LYS A 21 -3.84 -2.37 12.46
N HIS A 22 -3.00 -3.35 12.67
CA HIS A 22 -2.88 -4.06 13.95
C HIS A 22 -1.54 -4.77 14.00
N ASP A 23 -1.16 -5.28 15.16
CA ASP A 23 0.06 -6.08 15.28
C ASP A 23 -0.14 -7.44 14.62
N LEU A 24 0.96 -8.05 14.23
CA LEU A 24 0.97 -9.40 13.65
C LEU A 24 2.10 -10.20 14.30
N PRO A 25 1.82 -10.83 15.45
CA PRO A 25 2.89 -11.56 16.19
C PRO A 25 3.52 -12.68 15.38
N ASP A 26 2.79 -13.26 14.42
CA ASP A 26 3.29 -14.35 13.59
C ASP A 26 4.13 -13.88 12.41
N ALA A 27 4.33 -12.57 12.25
CA ALA A 27 5.10 -12.05 11.13
C ALA A 27 6.52 -12.60 11.12
N ASN A 28 6.97 -13.01 9.95
CA ASN A 28 8.36 -13.43 9.77
C ASN A 28 9.18 -12.38 9.02
N ILE A 29 8.54 -11.31 8.57
CA ILE A 29 9.22 -10.14 8.00
C ILE A 29 8.63 -8.90 8.65
N VAL A 30 9.48 -8.05 9.20
CA VAL A 30 9.07 -6.78 9.80
C VAL A 30 10.03 -5.72 9.27
N LEU A 31 9.49 -4.68 8.65
CA LEU A 31 10.32 -3.62 8.09
C LEU A 31 9.67 -2.25 8.32
N GLU A 32 10.50 -1.30 8.72
CA GLU A 32 10.04 0.06 8.92
C GLU A 32 10.15 0.88 7.64
N GLY A 33 9.10 1.64 7.33
CA GLY A 33 9.11 2.61 6.26
C GLY A 33 8.90 4.01 6.82
N VAL A 34 9.77 4.94 6.45
CA VAL A 34 9.72 6.31 6.98
C VAL A 34 9.67 7.32 5.85
N ASN A 35 8.78 8.30 5.98
CA ASN A 35 8.73 9.46 5.12
C ASN A 35 8.88 10.71 6.00
N PRO A 36 10.10 11.20 6.20
CA PRO A 36 10.33 12.33 7.13
C PRO A 36 9.64 13.62 6.68
N SER A 37 9.39 13.80 5.39
CA SER A 37 8.74 15.00 4.88
C SER A 37 7.32 15.20 5.43
N CYS A 38 6.61 14.10 5.71
CA CYS A 38 5.24 14.15 6.20
C CYS A 38 5.10 13.57 7.60
N GLY A 39 6.19 13.13 8.21
CA GLY A 39 6.13 12.49 9.51
C GLY A 39 5.54 11.09 9.49
N ASP A 40 5.49 10.45 8.34
CA ASP A 40 4.97 9.09 8.24
C ASP A 40 6.03 8.10 8.72
N ASP A 41 5.61 7.16 9.56
CA ASP A 41 6.48 6.11 10.09
C ASP A 41 5.61 4.87 10.30
N ILE A 42 5.74 3.91 9.39
CA ILE A 42 4.95 2.69 9.47
C ILE A 42 5.86 1.48 9.56
N TRP A 43 5.37 0.47 10.27
CA TRP A 43 6.04 -0.83 10.37
C TRP A 43 5.19 -1.85 9.65
N LEU A 44 5.72 -2.38 8.55
CA LEU A 44 5.02 -3.39 7.76
C LEU A 44 5.41 -4.76 8.30
N LYS A 45 4.41 -5.58 8.59
CA LYS A 45 4.59 -6.92 9.14
C LYS A 45 3.93 -7.93 8.22
N LEU A 46 4.71 -8.86 7.72
CA LEU A 46 4.22 -9.85 6.77
C LEU A 46 4.52 -11.26 7.26
N LYS A 47 3.62 -12.18 6.96
CA LYS A 47 3.86 -13.59 7.10
C LYS A 47 3.93 -14.18 5.70
N VAL A 48 5.13 -14.57 5.26
CA VAL A 48 5.35 -15.14 3.93
C VAL A 48 5.81 -16.57 4.10
N GLU A 49 5.04 -17.50 3.53
CA GLU A 49 5.32 -18.94 3.61
C GLU A 49 5.18 -19.55 2.23
N ASN A 50 6.14 -20.33 1.81
CA ASN A 50 6.11 -21.05 0.53
C ASN A 50 5.86 -20.10 -0.65
N GLY A 51 6.39 -18.89 -0.59
CA GLY A 51 6.25 -17.92 -1.66
C GLY A 51 4.90 -17.21 -1.70
N VAL A 52 4.07 -17.37 -0.67
CA VAL A 52 2.74 -16.75 -0.58
C VAL A 52 2.70 -15.79 0.59
N VAL A 53 2.11 -14.62 0.37
CA VAL A 53 1.85 -13.67 1.46
C VAL A 53 0.60 -14.13 2.19
N GLU A 54 0.78 -14.88 3.26
CA GLU A 54 -0.35 -15.48 3.97
C GLU A 54 -1.11 -14.48 4.82
N ASP A 55 -0.40 -13.49 5.37
CA ASP A 55 -1.03 -12.48 6.19
C ASP A 55 -0.16 -11.23 6.20
N GLY A 56 -0.75 -10.11 6.56
CA GLY A 56 -0.04 -8.85 6.62
C GLY A 56 -0.77 -7.83 7.46
N ALA A 57 0.01 -6.95 8.07
CA ALA A 57 -0.52 -5.88 8.91
C ALA A 57 0.48 -4.73 8.95
N PHE A 58 0.06 -3.59 9.44
CA PHE A 58 0.96 -2.48 9.68
C PHE A 58 0.57 -1.79 10.99
N VAL A 59 1.55 -1.18 11.60
CA VAL A 59 1.33 -0.31 12.76
C VAL A 59 2.16 0.97 12.55
N GLY A 60 1.92 1.96 13.37
CA GLY A 60 2.65 3.22 13.30
C GLY A 60 1.74 4.39 13.02
N ASP A 61 2.34 5.52 12.70
CA ASP A 61 1.64 6.77 12.46
C ASP A 61 1.93 7.32 11.08
N GLY A 62 0.97 8.04 10.53
CA GLY A 62 1.15 8.67 9.24
C GLY A 62 -0.05 9.49 8.88
N CYS A 63 0.02 10.17 7.74
CA CYS A 63 -1.10 10.94 7.26
C CYS A 63 -2.21 10.00 6.75
N ALA A 64 -3.38 10.58 6.48
CA ALA A 64 -4.52 9.81 6.00
C ALA A 64 -4.18 9.01 4.73
N ILE A 65 -3.40 9.60 3.82
CA ILE A 65 -3.05 8.96 2.55
C ILE A 65 -2.09 7.78 2.76
N SER A 66 -1.05 7.95 3.59
CA SER A 66 -0.09 6.86 3.82
C SER A 66 -0.77 5.67 4.49
N GLN A 67 -1.63 5.91 5.46
CA GLN A 67 -2.32 4.83 6.17
C GLN A 67 -3.35 4.15 5.29
N ALA A 68 -4.16 4.92 4.56
CA ALA A 68 -5.13 4.33 3.65
C ALA A 68 -4.47 3.52 2.55
N SER A 69 -3.38 4.04 1.99
CA SER A 69 -2.63 3.33 0.96
C SER A 69 -2.07 2.00 1.46
N ALA A 70 -1.52 1.99 2.67
CA ALA A 70 -0.99 0.75 3.27
C ALA A 70 -2.11 -0.27 3.51
N ASP A 71 -3.25 0.17 3.99
CA ASP A 71 -4.38 -0.72 4.24
C ASP A 71 -4.93 -1.30 2.94
N ILE A 72 -5.10 -0.47 1.92
CA ILE A 72 -5.53 -0.91 0.59
C ILE A 72 -4.55 -1.92 0.01
N MET A 73 -3.25 -1.62 0.13
CA MET A 73 -2.20 -2.52 -0.34
C MET A 73 -2.33 -3.90 0.28
N LEU A 74 -2.44 -3.96 1.61
CA LEU A 74 -2.53 -5.23 2.31
C LEU A 74 -3.80 -5.99 1.94
N ASP A 75 -4.90 -5.28 1.80
CA ASP A 75 -6.15 -5.89 1.37
C ASP A 75 -5.99 -6.57 0.00
N MET A 76 -5.17 -5.99 -0.85
CA MET A 76 -4.94 -6.49 -2.19
C MET A 76 -3.95 -7.64 -2.24
N ILE A 77 -2.84 -7.57 -1.47
CA ILE A 77 -1.73 -8.52 -1.65
C ILE A 77 -1.79 -9.74 -0.73
N VAL A 78 -2.54 -9.68 0.35
CA VAL A 78 -2.67 -10.84 1.23
C VAL A 78 -3.40 -11.96 0.47
N GLY A 79 -2.82 -13.15 0.50
CA GLY A 79 -3.31 -14.31 -0.24
C GLY A 79 -2.68 -14.48 -1.62
N ARG A 80 -1.87 -13.53 -2.07
CA ARG A 80 -1.20 -13.62 -3.37
C ARG A 80 0.22 -14.14 -3.21
N THR A 81 0.77 -14.63 -4.31
CA THR A 81 2.17 -15.02 -4.30
C THR A 81 3.06 -13.77 -4.22
N LYS A 82 4.31 -14.00 -3.80
CA LYS A 82 5.31 -12.96 -3.77
C LYS A 82 5.42 -12.24 -5.12
N ASP A 83 5.46 -13.00 -6.21
CA ASP A 83 5.58 -12.41 -7.55
C ASP A 83 4.35 -11.59 -7.92
N GLU A 84 3.17 -12.06 -7.57
CA GLU A 84 1.94 -11.29 -7.80
C GLU A 84 1.91 -10.01 -6.99
N ALA A 85 2.35 -10.07 -5.74
CA ALA A 85 2.41 -8.89 -4.89
C ALA A 85 3.40 -7.86 -5.44
N LEU A 86 4.57 -8.32 -5.92
CA LEU A 86 5.55 -7.43 -6.54
C LEU A 86 5.02 -6.81 -7.83
N HIS A 87 4.26 -7.59 -8.60
CA HIS A 87 3.62 -7.07 -9.82
C HIS A 87 2.63 -5.96 -9.48
N CYS A 88 1.82 -6.14 -8.43
CA CYS A 88 0.90 -5.11 -7.97
C CYS A 88 1.64 -3.84 -7.57
N ALA A 89 2.75 -3.99 -6.86
CA ALA A 89 3.55 -2.83 -6.44
C ALA A 89 4.10 -2.09 -7.66
N ASP A 90 4.58 -2.82 -8.66
CA ASP A 90 5.07 -2.23 -9.91
C ASP A 90 3.97 -1.41 -10.59
N LEU A 91 2.79 -1.97 -10.71
CA LEU A 91 1.66 -1.29 -11.34
C LEU A 91 1.25 -0.05 -10.56
N PHE A 92 1.24 -0.15 -9.23
CA PHE A 92 0.88 0.99 -8.41
C PHE A 92 1.87 2.14 -8.60
N LEU A 93 3.16 1.84 -8.61
CA LEU A 93 4.18 2.87 -8.79
C LEU A 93 4.11 3.47 -10.19
N LYS A 94 3.83 2.68 -11.21
CA LYS A 94 3.60 3.20 -12.57
C LYS A 94 2.41 4.14 -12.61
N MET A 95 1.32 3.79 -11.93
CA MET A 95 0.14 4.63 -11.87
C MET A 95 0.44 5.98 -11.23
N ILE A 96 1.16 5.96 -10.11
CA ILE A 96 1.52 7.20 -9.41
C ILE A 96 2.46 8.06 -10.24
N GLN A 97 3.30 7.44 -11.09
CA GLN A 97 4.18 8.15 -12.01
C GLN A 97 3.45 8.66 -13.25
N GLY A 98 2.19 8.30 -13.42
CA GLY A 98 1.39 8.71 -14.57
C GLY A 98 1.65 7.90 -15.83
N SER A 99 2.27 6.74 -15.72
CA SER A 99 2.65 5.92 -16.88
C SER A 99 1.90 4.59 -16.99
N ALA A 100 0.90 4.35 -16.13
CA ALA A 100 0.11 3.13 -16.22
C ALA A 100 -1.00 3.28 -17.26
N THR A 101 -1.28 2.18 -17.96
CA THR A 101 -2.42 2.14 -18.90
C THR A 101 -3.72 1.97 -18.13
N PRO A 102 -4.88 2.28 -18.75
CA PRO A 102 -6.16 2.03 -18.08
C PRO A 102 -6.35 0.58 -17.66
N GLU A 103 -5.86 -0.36 -18.44
CA GLU A 103 -5.96 -1.79 -18.11
C GLU A 103 -5.12 -2.12 -16.90
N GLU A 104 -3.95 -1.52 -16.77
CA GLU A 104 -3.08 -1.71 -15.61
C GLU A 104 -3.71 -1.12 -14.34
N ILE A 105 -4.38 0.03 -14.47
CA ILE A 105 -5.08 0.64 -13.35
C ILE A 105 -6.24 -0.25 -12.90
N ASP A 106 -6.94 -0.86 -13.85
CA ASP A 106 -8.03 -1.79 -13.53
C ASP A 106 -7.55 -2.99 -12.73
N GLU A 107 -6.34 -3.49 -13.03
CA GLU A 107 -5.76 -4.60 -12.25
C GLU A 107 -5.53 -4.23 -10.80
N LEU A 108 -5.37 -2.95 -10.51
CA LEU A 108 -5.12 -2.46 -9.14
C LEU A 108 -6.38 -2.40 -8.29
N GLU A 109 -7.56 -2.64 -8.87
CA GLU A 109 -8.82 -2.66 -8.13
C GLU A 109 -8.99 -1.37 -7.29
N GLU A 110 -9.22 -1.49 -5.99
CA GLU A 110 -9.38 -0.33 -5.11
C GLU A 110 -8.16 0.58 -5.06
N ALA A 111 -6.97 0.03 -5.25
CA ALA A 111 -5.75 0.83 -5.24
C ALA A 111 -5.75 1.85 -6.37
N GLY A 112 -6.53 1.61 -7.43
CA GLY A 112 -6.71 2.59 -8.49
C GLY A 112 -7.34 3.89 -8.02
N ALA A 113 -8.00 3.88 -6.87
CA ALA A 113 -8.58 5.09 -6.27
C ALA A 113 -7.52 6.16 -5.96
N LEU A 114 -6.26 5.73 -5.85
CA LEU A 114 -5.17 6.65 -5.53
C LEU A 114 -4.54 7.30 -6.76
N GLN A 115 -5.09 7.05 -7.97
CA GLN A 115 -4.49 7.56 -9.20
C GLN A 115 -4.39 9.09 -9.24
N ASP A 116 -5.34 9.79 -8.61
CA ASP A 116 -5.31 11.25 -8.58
C ASP A 116 -4.14 11.80 -7.77
N VAL A 117 -3.55 11.00 -6.89
CA VAL A 117 -2.39 11.42 -6.11
C VAL A 117 -1.19 11.71 -7.02
N ALA A 118 -1.16 11.13 -8.23
CA ALA A 118 -0.12 11.43 -9.21
C ALA A 118 -0.02 12.94 -9.51
N HIS A 119 -1.11 13.68 -9.32
CA HIS A 119 -1.16 15.12 -9.55
C HIS A 119 -0.94 15.93 -8.28
N MET A 120 -0.56 15.27 -7.19
CA MET A 120 -0.34 15.91 -5.89
C MET A 120 1.07 15.61 -5.40
N PRO A 121 2.09 16.34 -5.90
CA PRO A 121 3.49 16.00 -5.59
C PRO A 121 3.79 15.87 -4.11
N ALA A 122 3.14 16.67 -3.27
CA ALA A 122 3.36 16.61 -1.83
C ALA A 122 2.86 15.31 -1.20
N ARG A 123 1.95 14.61 -1.88
CA ARG A 123 1.33 13.38 -1.36
C ARG A 123 1.85 12.11 -2.00
N VAL A 124 2.61 12.21 -3.08
CA VAL A 124 3.14 11.05 -3.77
C VAL A 124 3.97 10.18 -2.82
N LYS A 125 4.84 10.79 -2.04
CA LYS A 125 5.68 10.06 -1.09
C LYS A 125 4.85 9.35 -0.02
N CYS A 126 3.74 9.95 0.40
CA CYS A 126 2.85 9.32 1.36
C CYS A 126 2.18 8.09 0.77
N ALA A 127 1.69 8.21 -0.46
CA ALA A 127 0.98 7.11 -1.12
C ALA A 127 1.87 5.91 -1.40
N VAL A 128 3.15 6.13 -1.75
CA VAL A 128 4.04 5.05 -2.15
C VAL A 128 4.81 4.43 -0.99
N LEU A 129 4.77 5.02 0.19
CA LEU A 129 5.58 4.56 1.31
C LEU A 129 5.37 3.07 1.61
N GLY A 130 4.12 2.65 1.79
CA GLY A 130 3.82 1.24 2.08
C GLY A 130 4.26 0.31 0.96
N TRP A 131 4.06 0.74 -0.28
CA TRP A 131 4.39 -0.08 -1.45
C TRP A 131 5.90 -0.25 -1.61
N HIS A 132 6.69 0.79 -1.37
CA HIS A 132 8.15 0.66 -1.36
C HIS A 132 8.61 -0.23 -0.23
N THR A 133 7.99 -0.10 0.94
CA THR A 133 8.31 -0.95 2.09
C THR A 133 7.98 -2.40 1.78
N LEU A 134 6.87 -2.65 1.08
CA LEU A 134 6.51 -3.98 0.62
C LEU A 134 7.58 -4.56 -0.30
N GLN A 135 8.03 -3.79 -1.29
CA GLN A 135 9.07 -4.25 -2.21
C GLN A 135 10.34 -4.66 -1.45
N GLU A 136 10.77 -3.84 -0.51
CA GLU A 136 11.95 -4.13 0.29
C GLU A 136 11.74 -5.37 1.18
N SER A 137 10.54 -5.50 1.76
CA SER A 137 10.20 -6.66 2.58
C SER A 137 10.26 -7.95 1.78
N LEU A 138 9.71 -7.94 0.57
CA LEU A 138 9.65 -9.14 -0.26
C LEU A 138 11.01 -9.53 -0.82
N LYS A 139 11.96 -8.59 -0.90
CA LYS A 139 13.34 -8.94 -1.25
C LYS A 139 13.99 -9.82 -0.18
N GLN A 140 13.54 -9.73 1.07
CA GLN A 140 14.06 -10.55 2.16
C GLN A 140 13.39 -11.93 2.20
N ALA A 141 12.27 -12.10 1.53
CA ALA A 141 11.53 -13.36 1.53
C ALA A 141 12.23 -14.41 0.65
N LYS A 142 12.24 -15.62 1.12
CA LYS A 142 12.85 -16.75 0.39
C LYS A 142 11.83 -17.54 -0.39
#